data_ac4371f7002b34f7b7918506405f1ce3
#
_entry.id   ac4371f7002b34f7b7918506405f1ce3
#
_cell.length_a   1.000
_cell.length_b   1.000
_cell.length_c   1.000
_cell.angle_alpha   90.00
_cell.angle_beta   90.00
_cell.angle_gamma   90.00
#
_symmetry.space_group_name_H-M   'P 1'
#
loop_
_entity.id
_entity.type
_entity.pdbx_description
1 polymer ?
#
loop_
_entity_poly.entity_id
_entity_poly.type
_entity_poly.pdbx_seq_one_letter_code
_entity_poly.pdbx_strand_id
1 'polypeptide(L)'
;MKRWRVDGDPSGDVLDELAGILQAGGVALLPTDTIYGLHALATDQRAIARIRAMKGRGDDKPFLVIASSVEQLRAFGVVIPEQLSGIWPAPLTAILVRGNTTIAARIPDVGWLHALLDRTGPLVSTSANRSGEPPVTSPESLATDLQSTLDALLDHGTREGKPSTIVDFTGDEPRLIREGDPVFSQFLRKTLRKAL
;
A
#
# COMPACT_ATOMS: atom_id res chain seq x y z
N MET A 1 -19.97 8.16 -2.61
CA MET A 1 -18.59 7.98 -3.14
C MET A 1 -18.22 9.14 -4.06
N LYS A 2 -17.10 9.82 -3.79
CA LYS A 2 -16.54 10.82 -4.69
C LYS A 2 -15.57 10.15 -5.67
N ARG A 3 -15.65 10.47 -6.97
CA ARG A 3 -14.79 9.90 -8.02
C ARG A 3 -14.10 11.01 -8.80
N TRP A 4 -12.79 10.87 -8.95
CA TRP A 4 -11.97 11.70 -9.84
C TRP A 4 -11.36 10.82 -10.92
N ARG A 5 -11.48 11.23 -12.17
CA ARG A 5 -10.74 10.64 -13.29
C ARG A 5 -9.60 11.58 -13.67
N VAL A 6 -8.38 11.05 -13.69
CA VAL A 6 -7.17 11.82 -13.94
C VAL A 6 -6.29 11.14 -14.99
N ASP A 7 -5.79 11.94 -15.93
CA ASP A 7 -4.79 11.54 -16.92
C ASP A 7 -3.44 12.16 -16.50
N GLY A 8 -2.72 11.53 -15.59
CA GLY A 8 -1.51 12.06 -14.95
C GLY A 8 -1.70 12.27 -13.46
N ASP A 9 -0.85 13.09 -12.83
CA ASP A 9 -0.92 13.31 -11.40
C ASP A 9 -2.16 14.14 -11.02
N PRO A 10 -2.86 13.78 -9.91
CA PRO A 10 -3.98 14.58 -9.41
C PRO A 10 -3.52 15.95 -8.93
N SER A 11 -4.38 16.96 -9.10
CA SER A 11 -4.11 18.32 -8.59
C SER A 11 -4.04 18.38 -7.07
N GLY A 12 -3.46 19.45 -6.53
CA GLY A 12 -3.40 19.69 -5.08
C GLY A 12 -4.78 19.67 -4.43
N ASP A 13 -5.78 20.30 -5.06
CA ASP A 13 -7.18 20.32 -4.57
C ASP A 13 -7.78 18.92 -4.47
N VAL A 14 -7.53 18.06 -5.45
CA VAL A 14 -7.97 16.65 -5.42
C VAL A 14 -7.29 15.90 -4.27
N LEU A 15 -6.00 16.13 -4.06
CA LEU A 15 -5.26 15.51 -2.94
C LEU A 15 -5.78 16.01 -1.58
N ASP A 16 -6.11 17.30 -1.44
CA ASP A 16 -6.63 17.87 -0.21
C ASP A 16 -8.03 17.32 0.12
N GLU A 17 -8.91 17.22 -0.88
CA GLU A 17 -10.23 16.61 -0.70
C GLU A 17 -10.13 15.11 -0.36
N LEU A 18 -9.26 14.37 -1.05
CA LEU A 18 -9.03 12.95 -0.80
C LEU A 18 -8.45 12.72 0.60
N ALA A 19 -7.50 13.56 1.02
CA ALA A 19 -6.95 13.53 2.37
C ALA A 19 -8.04 13.78 3.42
N GLY A 20 -8.91 14.77 3.21
CA GLY A 20 -10.04 15.06 4.10
C GLY A 20 -11.00 13.88 4.25
N ILE A 21 -11.32 13.17 3.14
CA ILE A 21 -12.15 11.96 3.19
C ILE A 21 -11.48 10.86 4.01
N LEU A 22 -10.19 10.59 3.77
CA LEU A 22 -9.44 9.57 4.52
C LEU A 22 -9.34 9.92 6.01
N GLN A 23 -9.07 11.19 6.34
CA GLN A 23 -8.99 11.68 7.73
C GLN A 23 -10.34 11.61 8.45
N ALA A 24 -11.45 11.69 7.73
CA ALA A 24 -12.80 11.47 8.28
C ALA A 24 -13.17 9.98 8.43
N GLY A 25 -12.23 9.04 8.26
CA GLY A 25 -12.47 7.60 8.40
C GLY A 25 -12.97 6.93 7.11
N GLY A 26 -12.77 7.58 5.97
CA GLY A 26 -13.14 7.05 4.64
C GLY A 26 -12.24 5.92 4.16
N VAL A 27 -12.79 5.12 3.25
CA VAL A 27 -12.09 4.09 2.49
C VAL A 27 -11.99 4.53 1.03
N ALA A 28 -10.78 4.54 0.49
CA ALA A 28 -10.52 4.94 -0.89
C ALA A 28 -9.96 3.80 -1.76
N LEU A 29 -10.39 3.77 -3.03
CA LEU A 29 -9.74 2.99 -4.08
C LEU A 29 -8.73 3.88 -4.79
N LEU A 30 -7.44 3.54 -4.67
CA LEU A 30 -6.34 4.30 -5.26
C LEU A 30 -5.42 3.39 -6.08
N PRO A 31 -4.86 3.86 -7.20
CA PRO A 31 -3.77 3.18 -7.89
C PRO A 31 -2.47 3.36 -7.11
N THR A 32 -1.58 2.38 -7.23
CA THR A 32 -0.19 2.48 -6.76
C THR A 32 0.76 2.26 -7.94
N ASP A 33 2.06 2.19 -7.69
CA ASP A 33 3.07 1.78 -8.67
C ASP A 33 2.94 0.31 -9.11
N THR A 34 2.06 -0.46 -8.47
CA THR A 34 1.83 -1.87 -8.79
C THR A 34 0.40 -2.13 -9.29
N ILE A 35 -0.58 -2.03 -8.42
CA ILE A 35 -1.99 -2.37 -8.68
C ILE A 35 -2.92 -1.39 -7.96
N TYR A 36 -4.21 -1.42 -8.27
CA TYR A 36 -5.22 -0.75 -7.46
C TYR A 36 -5.33 -1.37 -6.07
N GLY A 37 -5.46 -0.53 -5.06
CA GLY A 37 -5.62 -0.92 -3.67
C GLY A 37 -6.76 -0.21 -2.96
N LEU A 38 -7.28 -0.87 -1.92
CA LEU A 38 -8.14 -0.27 -0.91
C LEU A 38 -7.26 0.35 0.18
N HIS A 39 -7.54 1.60 0.53
CA HIS A 39 -6.75 2.38 1.47
C HIS A 39 -7.61 3.05 2.52
N ALA A 40 -7.08 3.15 3.74
CA ALA A 40 -7.63 3.90 4.86
C ALA A 40 -6.50 4.34 5.78
N LEU A 41 -6.75 5.27 6.71
CA LEU A 41 -5.74 5.65 7.71
C LEU A 41 -5.27 4.43 8.50
N ALA A 42 -3.94 4.27 8.64
CA ALA A 42 -3.35 3.16 9.40
C ALA A 42 -3.63 3.24 10.91
N THR A 43 -4.09 4.38 11.39
CA THR A 43 -4.49 4.63 12.79
C THR A 43 -5.99 4.46 13.04
N ASP A 44 -6.82 4.38 11.99
CA ASP A 44 -8.28 4.26 12.13
C ASP A 44 -8.74 2.80 12.07
N GLN A 45 -8.96 2.23 13.27
CA GLN A 45 -9.40 0.84 13.42
C GLN A 45 -10.80 0.58 12.82
N ARG A 46 -11.68 1.61 12.74
CA ARG A 46 -13.02 1.47 12.17
C ARG A 46 -12.93 1.36 10.64
N ALA A 47 -12.15 2.22 10.00
CA ALA A 47 -11.91 2.17 8.56
C ALA A 47 -11.18 0.86 8.16
N ILE A 48 -10.22 0.41 8.97
CA ILE A 48 -9.52 -0.89 8.78
C ILE A 48 -10.52 -2.05 8.87
N ALA A 49 -11.42 -2.04 9.85
CA ALA A 49 -12.46 -3.08 9.99
C ALA A 49 -13.42 -3.09 8.78
N ARG A 50 -13.77 -1.91 8.22
CA ARG A 50 -14.54 -1.80 6.96
C ARG A 50 -13.83 -2.49 5.80
N ILE A 51 -12.54 -2.19 5.58
CA ILE A 51 -11.75 -2.87 4.52
C ILE A 51 -11.71 -4.38 4.75
N ARG A 52 -11.58 -4.84 5.99
CA ARG A 52 -11.57 -6.25 6.35
C ARG A 52 -12.88 -6.94 5.98
N ALA A 53 -14.01 -6.31 6.34
CA ALA A 53 -15.34 -6.79 5.99
C ALA A 53 -15.56 -6.82 4.46
N MET A 54 -15.19 -5.76 3.75
CA MET A 54 -15.25 -5.69 2.27
C MET A 54 -14.54 -6.85 1.60
N LYS A 55 -13.39 -7.28 2.14
CA LYS A 55 -12.59 -8.35 1.57
C LYS A 55 -13.02 -9.77 2.01
N GLY A 56 -13.88 -9.90 3.00
CA GLY A 56 -14.11 -11.19 3.66
C GLY A 56 -12.82 -11.77 4.27
N ARG A 57 -11.94 -10.89 4.81
CA ARG A 57 -10.61 -11.26 5.30
C ARG A 57 -10.64 -11.51 6.81
N GLY A 58 -10.12 -12.68 7.24
CA GLY A 58 -9.98 -13.00 8.67
C GLY A 58 -9.05 -12.02 9.42
N ASP A 59 -9.17 -12.00 10.74
CA ASP A 59 -8.45 -11.06 11.63
C ASP A 59 -6.94 -11.34 11.74
N ASP A 60 -6.52 -12.55 11.45
CA ASP A 60 -5.15 -13.06 11.56
C ASP A 60 -4.17 -12.51 10.50
N LYS A 61 -4.68 -11.89 9.43
CA LYS A 61 -3.85 -11.37 8.33
C LYS A 61 -3.67 -9.86 8.42
N PRO A 62 -2.48 -9.34 8.82
CA PRO A 62 -2.22 -7.91 8.87
C PRO A 62 -2.29 -7.28 7.47
N PHE A 63 -2.64 -5.99 7.41
CA PHE A 63 -2.54 -5.21 6.19
C PHE A 63 -1.12 -4.66 6.01
N LEU A 64 -0.75 -4.46 4.74
CA LEU A 64 0.40 -3.64 4.39
C LEU A 64 0.14 -2.18 4.80
N VAL A 65 1.16 -1.50 5.31
CA VAL A 65 1.15 -0.05 5.54
C VAL A 65 2.05 0.61 4.49
N ILE A 66 1.54 1.64 3.83
CA ILE A 66 2.31 2.48 2.93
C ILE A 66 2.59 3.84 3.58
N ALA A 67 3.76 4.40 3.27
CA ALA A 67 4.23 5.69 3.77
C ALA A 67 4.96 6.46 2.66
N SER A 68 5.12 7.77 2.83
CA SER A 68 5.83 8.63 1.88
C SER A 68 7.35 8.53 2.03
N SER A 69 7.83 8.18 3.23
CA SER A 69 9.26 8.17 3.54
C SER A 69 9.62 7.18 4.66
N VAL A 70 10.90 6.90 4.79
CA VAL A 70 11.47 6.13 5.91
C VAL A 70 11.21 6.85 7.24
N GLU A 71 11.30 8.17 7.26
CA GLU A 71 11.05 9.01 8.44
C GLU A 71 9.60 8.87 8.90
N GLN A 72 8.63 8.84 7.98
CA GLN A 72 7.22 8.62 8.31
C GLN A 72 6.99 7.22 8.89
N LEU A 73 7.66 6.18 8.37
CA LEU A 73 7.61 4.83 8.96
C LEU A 73 8.25 4.78 10.35
N ARG A 74 9.39 5.46 10.55
CA ARG A 74 10.03 5.56 11.88
C ARG A 74 9.13 6.27 12.89
N ALA A 75 8.50 7.37 12.50
CA ALA A 75 7.51 8.07 13.32
C ALA A 75 6.29 7.19 13.65
N PHE A 76 5.95 6.24 12.78
CA PHE A 76 4.90 5.23 13.01
C PHE A 76 5.38 4.06 13.89
N GLY A 77 6.62 4.10 14.40
CA GLY A 77 7.22 3.12 15.32
C GLY A 77 7.84 1.91 14.62
N VAL A 78 8.13 1.98 13.32
CA VAL A 78 8.74 0.90 12.56
C VAL A 78 10.26 0.97 12.67
N VAL A 79 10.90 -0.16 12.97
CA VAL A 79 12.37 -0.28 12.94
C VAL A 79 12.81 -0.55 11.50
N ILE A 80 13.64 0.35 10.96
CA ILE A 80 14.11 0.26 9.57
C ILE A 80 15.55 -0.27 9.55
N PRO A 81 15.79 -1.48 9.04
CA PRO A 81 17.12 -2.04 8.88
C PRO A 81 17.97 -1.25 7.88
N GLU A 82 19.28 -1.19 8.11
CA GLU A 82 20.22 -0.48 7.23
C GLU A 82 20.22 -1.06 5.79
N GLN A 83 19.97 -2.36 5.65
CA GLN A 83 19.86 -3.05 4.36
C GLN A 83 18.78 -2.46 3.43
N LEU A 84 17.78 -1.75 3.97
CA LEU A 84 16.76 -1.04 3.18
C LEU A 84 17.19 0.36 2.73
N SER A 85 18.34 0.85 3.21
CA SER A 85 18.88 2.16 2.81
C SER A 85 19.14 2.19 1.30
N GLY A 86 18.56 3.18 0.62
CA GLY A 86 18.69 3.37 -0.83
C GLY A 86 17.90 2.37 -1.70
N ILE A 87 17.06 1.48 -1.12
CA ILE A 87 16.19 0.60 -1.91
C ILE A 87 14.83 1.26 -2.16
N TRP A 88 14.24 1.90 -1.14
CA TRP A 88 12.98 2.63 -1.26
C TRP A 88 13.17 4.06 -1.78
N PRO A 89 12.19 4.62 -2.57
CA PRO A 89 10.89 4.03 -2.95
C PRO A 89 11.04 2.92 -4.01
N ALA A 90 10.20 1.86 -3.91
CA ALA A 90 10.29 0.70 -4.80
C ALA A 90 9.06 -0.24 -4.68
N PRO A 91 8.83 -1.17 -5.65
CA PRO A 91 7.82 -2.22 -5.54
C PRO A 91 8.24 -3.33 -4.55
N LEU A 92 8.75 -2.93 -3.39
CA LEU A 92 9.21 -3.77 -2.28
C LEU A 92 8.31 -3.58 -1.06
N THR A 93 7.70 -4.67 -0.59
CA THR A 93 7.09 -4.76 0.74
C THR A 93 8.08 -5.45 1.67
N ALA A 94 8.48 -4.76 2.74
CA ALA A 94 9.33 -5.32 3.78
C ALA A 94 8.48 -5.70 5.01
N ILE A 95 8.69 -6.91 5.54
CA ILE A 95 8.18 -7.28 6.86
C ILE A 95 9.23 -6.82 7.87
N LEU A 96 8.81 -5.98 8.81
CA LEU A 96 9.67 -5.22 9.73
C LEU A 96 9.17 -5.35 11.17
N VAL A 97 10.04 -5.06 12.13
CA VAL A 97 9.68 -4.99 13.55
C VAL A 97 8.98 -3.66 13.86
N ARG A 98 7.89 -3.73 14.64
CA ARG A 98 7.18 -2.59 15.21
C ARG A 98 6.78 -2.90 16.65
N GLY A 99 7.48 -2.31 17.62
CA GLY A 99 7.31 -2.68 19.03
C GLY A 99 7.54 -4.18 19.25
N ASN A 100 6.56 -4.87 19.81
CA ASN A 100 6.62 -6.33 20.07
C ASN A 100 5.97 -7.17 18.95
N THR A 101 5.66 -6.56 17.81
CA THR A 101 4.98 -7.21 16.68
C THR A 101 5.75 -6.98 15.37
N THR A 102 5.22 -7.51 14.28
CA THR A 102 5.72 -7.25 12.94
C THR A 102 4.69 -6.48 12.12
N ILE A 103 5.17 -5.75 11.13
CA ILE A 103 4.37 -4.99 10.18
C ILE A 103 4.91 -5.18 8.78
N ALA A 104 4.03 -5.33 7.79
CA ALA A 104 4.40 -5.20 6.39
C ALA A 104 4.37 -3.71 6.02
N ALA A 105 5.46 -3.16 5.50
CA ALA A 105 5.57 -1.75 5.14
C ALA A 105 6.13 -1.58 3.74
N ARG A 106 5.77 -0.47 3.06
CA ARG A 106 6.25 -0.11 1.73
C ARG A 106 6.27 1.40 1.56
N ILE A 107 7.24 1.88 0.78
CA ILE A 107 7.25 3.24 0.23
C ILE A 107 7.07 3.07 -1.28
N PRO A 108 5.86 3.32 -1.85
CA PRO A 108 5.58 3.16 -3.27
C PRO A 108 6.31 4.24 -4.09
N ASP A 109 6.71 3.92 -5.33
CA ASP A 109 7.36 4.88 -6.23
C ASP A 109 6.30 5.65 -7.06
N VAL A 110 5.55 6.53 -6.38
CA VAL A 110 4.49 7.36 -6.97
C VAL A 110 4.47 8.73 -6.28
N GLY A 111 4.91 9.77 -6.98
CA GLY A 111 5.09 11.12 -6.41
C GLY A 111 3.82 11.72 -5.80
N TRP A 112 2.69 11.68 -6.53
CA TRP A 112 1.42 12.20 -6.00
C TRP A 112 0.92 11.41 -4.76
N LEU A 113 1.23 10.10 -4.69
CA LEU A 113 0.85 9.28 -3.54
C LEU A 113 1.69 9.65 -2.31
N HIS A 114 2.97 10.00 -2.49
CA HIS A 114 3.77 10.59 -1.41
C HIS A 114 3.15 11.89 -0.92
N ALA A 115 2.76 12.79 -1.83
CA ALA A 115 2.11 14.05 -1.47
C ALA A 115 0.77 13.86 -0.72
N LEU A 116 0.02 12.79 -1.02
CA LEU A 116 -1.17 12.39 -0.25
C LEU A 116 -0.77 11.88 1.14
N LEU A 117 0.23 10.97 1.22
CA LEU A 117 0.71 10.38 2.46
C LEU A 117 1.33 11.43 3.41
N ASP A 118 1.91 12.50 2.88
CA ASP A 118 2.39 13.64 3.68
C ASP A 118 1.23 14.41 4.34
N ARG A 119 0.06 14.43 3.71
CA ARG A 119 -1.16 15.05 4.25
C ARG A 119 -1.89 14.18 5.27
N THR A 120 -1.93 12.87 5.01
CA THR A 120 -2.74 11.92 5.80
C THR A 120 -1.97 11.22 6.90
N GLY A 121 -0.65 11.08 6.75
CA GLY A 121 0.13 10.05 7.44
C GLY A 121 0.01 8.69 6.75
N PRO A 122 0.56 7.62 7.36
CA PRO A 122 0.56 6.28 6.78
C PRO A 122 -0.85 5.73 6.54
N LEU A 123 -1.03 5.01 5.44
CA LEU A 123 -2.28 4.34 5.09
C LEU A 123 -2.10 2.81 5.13
N VAL A 124 -3.11 2.08 5.60
CA VAL A 124 -3.22 0.66 5.27
C VAL A 124 -3.50 0.54 3.78
N SER A 125 -2.95 -0.51 3.19
CA SER A 125 -3.09 -0.83 1.76
C SER A 125 -3.32 -2.31 1.57
N THR A 126 -4.24 -2.66 0.69
CA THR A 126 -4.46 -4.04 0.27
C THR A 126 -4.99 -4.05 -1.15
N SER A 127 -4.72 -5.10 -1.93
CA SER A 127 -5.25 -5.23 -3.29
C SER A 127 -6.77 -5.08 -3.33
N ALA A 128 -7.28 -4.43 -4.37
CA ALA A 128 -8.71 -4.21 -4.57
C ALA A 128 -9.36 -5.47 -5.17
N ASN A 129 -9.75 -6.42 -4.30
CA ASN A 129 -10.39 -7.68 -4.64
C ASN A 129 -10.96 -8.33 -3.38
N ARG A 130 -11.85 -9.30 -3.51
CA ARG A 130 -12.16 -10.23 -2.41
C ARG A 130 -10.97 -11.13 -2.11
N SER A 131 -10.87 -11.63 -0.88
CA SER A 131 -9.79 -12.56 -0.51
C SER A 131 -9.84 -13.82 -1.40
N GLY A 132 -8.71 -14.13 -2.05
CA GLY A 132 -8.59 -15.28 -2.95
C GLY A 132 -8.89 -14.99 -4.42
N GLU A 133 -9.50 -13.85 -4.75
CA GLU A 133 -9.71 -13.42 -6.14
C GLU A 133 -8.48 -12.67 -6.69
N PRO A 134 -8.31 -12.59 -8.02
CA PRO A 134 -7.27 -11.76 -8.62
C PRO A 134 -7.53 -10.26 -8.35
N PRO A 135 -6.45 -9.45 -8.22
CA PRO A 135 -6.59 -7.99 -8.11
C PRO A 135 -7.25 -7.39 -9.35
N VAL A 136 -8.05 -6.33 -9.16
CA VAL A 136 -8.63 -5.59 -10.29
C VAL A 136 -7.57 -4.76 -11.00
N THR A 137 -7.67 -4.67 -12.32
CA THR A 137 -6.80 -3.86 -13.17
C THR A 137 -7.38 -2.48 -13.48
N SER A 138 -8.68 -2.29 -13.29
CA SER A 138 -9.35 -0.99 -13.44
C SER A 138 -10.45 -0.83 -12.40
N PRO A 139 -10.87 0.42 -12.10
CA PRO A 139 -11.97 0.67 -11.15
C PRO A 139 -13.29 0.01 -11.58
N GLU A 140 -13.55 -0.09 -12.89
CA GLU A 140 -14.75 -0.71 -13.45
C GLU A 140 -14.83 -2.22 -13.17
N SER A 141 -13.66 -2.86 -13.03
CA SER A 141 -13.56 -4.30 -12.74
C SER A 141 -13.86 -4.65 -11.26
N LEU A 142 -13.94 -3.63 -10.38
CA LEU A 142 -14.28 -3.87 -8.98
C LEU A 142 -15.74 -4.24 -8.84
N ALA A 143 -16.03 -5.29 -8.08
CA ALA A 143 -17.40 -5.75 -7.82
C ALA A 143 -18.29 -4.61 -7.27
N THR A 144 -19.51 -4.50 -7.77
CA THR A 144 -20.43 -3.38 -7.48
C THR A 144 -20.71 -3.19 -5.98
N ASP A 145 -20.80 -4.28 -5.23
CA ASP A 145 -21.00 -4.22 -3.79
C ASP A 145 -19.77 -3.64 -3.06
N LEU A 146 -18.56 -3.93 -3.53
CA LEU A 146 -17.34 -3.31 -3.02
C LEU A 146 -17.28 -1.82 -3.40
N GLN A 147 -17.66 -1.47 -4.64
CA GLN A 147 -17.72 -0.06 -5.05
C GLN A 147 -18.68 0.75 -4.17
N SER A 148 -19.84 0.19 -3.82
CA SER A 148 -20.85 0.89 -3.01
C SER A 148 -20.39 1.22 -1.58
N THR A 149 -19.36 0.55 -1.08
CA THR A 149 -18.79 0.76 0.26
C THR A 149 -17.61 1.73 0.29
N LEU A 150 -17.16 2.22 -0.88
CA LEU A 150 -16.09 3.21 -1.00
C LEU A 150 -16.61 4.63 -0.72
N ASP A 151 -15.79 5.46 -0.11
CA ASP A 151 -16.03 6.89 0.07
C ASP A 151 -15.37 7.71 -1.05
N ALA A 152 -14.23 7.24 -1.56
CA ALA A 152 -13.47 7.90 -2.62
C ALA A 152 -12.89 6.90 -3.63
N LEU A 153 -12.71 7.36 -4.87
CA LEU A 153 -12.09 6.62 -5.97
C LEU A 153 -11.28 7.57 -6.85
N LEU A 154 -9.98 7.30 -6.95
CA LEU A 154 -9.11 7.94 -7.94
C LEU A 154 -8.93 7.00 -9.14
N ASP A 155 -9.55 7.37 -10.26
CA ASP A 155 -9.50 6.61 -11.50
C ASP A 155 -8.33 7.10 -12.37
N HIS A 156 -7.35 6.24 -12.54
CA HIS A 156 -6.16 6.49 -13.36
C HIS A 156 -6.08 5.50 -14.54
N GLY A 157 -7.22 5.03 -15.00
CA GLY A 157 -7.33 4.04 -16.08
C GLY A 157 -6.86 2.64 -15.67
N THR A 158 -6.47 1.85 -16.66
CA THR A 158 -6.04 0.46 -16.46
C THR A 158 -4.62 0.39 -15.88
N ARG A 159 -4.42 -0.52 -14.91
CA ARG A 159 -3.13 -0.82 -14.26
C ARG A 159 -2.85 -2.31 -14.33
N GLU A 160 -1.90 -2.71 -15.16
CA GLU A 160 -1.47 -4.11 -15.38
C GLU A 160 -0.18 -4.45 -14.61
N GLY A 161 0.00 -3.86 -13.44
CA GLY A 161 1.19 -4.07 -12.61
C GLY A 161 1.19 -5.45 -11.93
N LYS A 162 2.39 -5.93 -11.59
CA LYS A 162 2.56 -7.10 -10.72
C LYS A 162 2.51 -6.67 -9.25
N PRO A 163 2.02 -7.52 -8.34
CA PRO A 163 2.13 -7.26 -6.91
C PRO A 163 3.59 -7.08 -6.48
N SER A 164 3.83 -6.32 -5.42
CA SER A 164 5.18 -6.07 -4.88
C SER A 164 5.91 -7.36 -4.51
N THR A 165 7.23 -7.35 -4.62
CA THR A 165 8.11 -8.35 -3.97
C THR A 165 7.98 -8.21 -2.46
N ILE A 166 7.94 -9.33 -1.71
CA ILE A 166 7.88 -9.33 -0.25
C ILE A 166 9.14 -9.95 0.31
N VAL A 167 9.84 -9.23 1.18
CA VAL A 167 11.03 -9.68 1.89
C VAL A 167 10.83 -9.49 3.39
N ASP A 168 11.17 -10.51 4.16
CA ASP A 168 11.16 -10.48 5.62
C ASP A 168 12.54 -10.05 6.14
N PHE A 169 12.58 -8.97 6.91
CA PHE A 169 13.78 -8.40 7.53
C PHE A 169 13.76 -8.53 9.07
N THR A 170 12.93 -9.40 9.62
CA THR A 170 12.82 -9.56 11.07
C THR A 170 13.87 -10.50 11.68
N GLY A 171 14.54 -11.31 10.86
CA GLY A 171 15.65 -12.16 11.26
C GLY A 171 17.01 -11.52 10.97
N ASP A 172 18.09 -12.26 11.28
CA ASP A 172 19.47 -11.81 11.06
C ASP A 172 19.79 -11.59 9.57
N GLU A 173 19.14 -12.35 8.70
CA GLU A 173 19.26 -12.24 7.23
C GLU A 173 17.90 -12.02 6.59
N PRO A 174 17.81 -11.16 5.54
CA PRO A 174 16.59 -10.96 4.77
C PRO A 174 16.13 -12.24 4.08
N ARG A 175 14.84 -12.55 4.12
CA ARG A 175 14.25 -13.74 3.53
C ARG A 175 13.18 -13.38 2.51
N LEU A 176 13.31 -13.85 1.27
CA LEU A 176 12.30 -13.69 0.23
C LEU A 176 11.04 -14.51 0.56
N ILE A 177 9.90 -13.84 0.65
CA ILE A 177 8.59 -14.45 0.92
C ILE A 177 7.78 -14.60 -0.37
N ARG A 178 7.85 -13.60 -1.27
CA ARG A 178 7.13 -13.59 -2.55
C ARG A 178 7.91 -12.80 -3.59
N GLU A 179 8.06 -13.34 -4.78
CA GLU A 179 8.52 -12.59 -5.95
C GLU A 179 7.38 -11.78 -6.55
N GLY A 180 7.66 -10.53 -6.87
CA GLY A 180 6.80 -9.63 -7.64
C GLY A 180 7.30 -9.51 -9.08
N ASP A 181 7.77 -8.30 -9.46
CA ASP A 181 8.41 -8.10 -10.75
C ASP A 181 9.77 -8.82 -10.82
N PRO A 182 10.03 -9.64 -11.87
CA PRO A 182 11.27 -10.43 -11.96
C PRO A 182 12.52 -9.57 -12.08
N VAL A 183 12.44 -8.42 -12.78
CA VAL A 183 13.60 -7.52 -12.96
C VAL A 183 13.98 -6.90 -11.63
N PHE A 184 12.98 -6.42 -10.89
CA PHE A 184 13.19 -5.87 -9.55
C PHE A 184 13.66 -6.95 -8.55
N SER A 185 13.11 -8.17 -8.62
CA SER A 185 13.55 -9.28 -7.77
C SER A 185 15.00 -9.66 -8.03
N GLN A 186 15.45 -9.62 -9.30
CA GLN A 186 16.86 -9.84 -9.65
C GLN A 186 17.78 -8.73 -9.13
N PHE A 187 17.34 -7.47 -9.20
CA PHE A 187 18.04 -6.34 -8.59
C PHE A 187 18.20 -6.53 -7.08
N LEU A 188 17.12 -6.89 -6.36
CA LEU A 188 17.18 -7.15 -4.92
C LEU A 188 18.16 -8.26 -4.56
N ARG A 189 18.15 -9.39 -5.27
CA ARG A 189 19.11 -10.48 -5.05
C ARG A 189 20.57 -10.04 -5.19
N LYS A 190 20.86 -9.13 -6.11
CA LYS A 190 22.21 -8.56 -6.28
C LYS A 190 22.55 -7.58 -5.15
N THR A 191 21.59 -6.78 -4.70
CA THR A 191 21.80 -5.72 -3.70
C THR A 191 21.92 -6.29 -2.29
N LEU A 192 21.09 -7.26 -1.93
CA LEU A 192 21.07 -7.89 -0.62
C LEU A 192 22.07 -9.07 -0.48
N ARG A 193 23.00 -9.18 -1.34
CA ARG A 193 24.09 -10.13 -1.66
C ARG A 193 24.51 -11.23 -0.66
N LYS A 194 23.74 -11.62 0.34
CA LYS A 194 24.07 -12.80 1.18
C LYS A 194 22.87 -13.62 1.63
N ALA A 195 21.64 -13.19 1.33
CA ALA A 195 20.46 -13.72 2.03
C ALA A 195 19.25 -14.04 1.15
N LEU A 196 19.31 -13.89 -0.17
CA LEU A 196 18.18 -14.23 -1.06
C LEU A 196 18.52 -15.38 -2.03
#